data_19aec8b492b3cd6c8db24a19c7a1c22b
#
_entry.id   19aec8b492b3cd6c8db24a19c7a1c22b
#
_cell.length_a   1.000
_cell.length_b   1.000
_cell.length_c   1.000
_cell.angle_alpha   90.00
_cell.angle_beta   90.00
_cell.angle_gamma   90.00
#
_symmetry.space_group_name_H-M   'P 1'
#
loop_
_entity.id
_entity.type
_entity.pdbx_description
1 polymer ?
#
loop_
_entity_poly.entity_id
_entity_poly.type
_entity_poly.pdbx_seq_one_letter_code
_entity_poly.pdbx_strand_id
1 'polypeptide(L)'
;AHPFRTYGMGERARGLKVDAIEVLNGGTSKEGNAKAKEFAKELGLPGTAGSDAHQVSELFAVCNQLVASMSVDSVLSAIKKGKVTAKLPETVSLR
;
A
#
# COMPACT_ATOMS: atom_id res chain seq x y z
N ALA A 1 5.88 5.87 -2.86
CA ALA A 1 5.20 4.68 -2.42
C ALA A 1 5.17 4.55 -0.89
N HIS A 2 6.05 3.78 -0.29
CA HIS A 2 6.03 3.61 1.17
C HIS A 2 6.99 4.63 1.82
N PRO A 3 6.48 5.57 2.60
CA PRO A 3 7.32 6.65 3.13
C PRO A 3 8.33 6.24 4.20
N PHE A 4 8.03 5.19 4.95
CA PHE A 4 8.88 4.82 6.08
C PHE A 4 9.67 3.52 5.92
N ARG A 5 9.91 3.09 4.69
CA ARG A 5 10.85 2.01 4.42
C ARG A 5 12.26 2.61 4.31
N THR A 6 13.28 1.75 4.29
CA THR A 6 14.66 2.19 4.07
C THR A 6 14.72 3.00 2.76
N TYR A 7 15.33 4.15 2.78
CA TYR A 7 15.41 5.09 1.66
C TYR A 7 14.04 5.69 1.25
N GLY A 8 13.02 5.54 2.05
CA GLY A 8 11.75 6.20 1.82
C GLY A 8 11.84 7.67 2.20
N MET A 9 10.87 8.46 1.76
CA MET A 9 10.86 9.91 2.01
C MET A 9 10.53 10.30 3.44
N GLY A 10 9.92 9.42 4.20
CA GLY A 10 9.52 9.72 5.57
C GLY A 10 8.56 10.89 5.63
N GLU A 11 8.75 11.74 6.62
CA GLU A 11 7.88 12.91 6.84
C GLU A 11 7.90 13.90 5.69
N ARG A 12 8.90 13.85 4.84
CA ARG A 12 8.96 14.77 3.69
C ARG A 12 7.84 14.52 2.69
N ALA A 13 7.24 13.31 2.73
CA ALA A 13 6.12 13.01 1.87
C ALA A 13 4.89 13.87 2.19
N ARG A 14 4.85 14.47 3.37
CA ARG A 14 3.72 15.28 3.82
C ARG A 14 3.44 16.45 2.89
N GLY A 15 4.47 16.99 2.28
CA GLY A 15 4.31 18.12 1.38
C GLY A 15 4.01 17.76 -0.07
N LEU A 16 3.92 16.46 -0.39
CA LEU A 16 3.70 16.05 -1.76
C LEU A 16 2.22 15.86 -2.05
N LYS A 17 1.84 16.14 -3.30
CA LYS A 17 0.47 15.96 -3.71
C LYS A 17 0.35 14.58 -4.32
N VAL A 18 -0.13 13.62 -3.55
CA VAL A 18 -0.29 12.25 -3.99
C VAL A 18 -1.72 11.78 -3.75
N ASP A 19 -2.13 10.73 -4.44
CA ASP A 19 -3.50 10.21 -4.34
C ASP A 19 -3.64 9.09 -3.30
N ALA A 20 -2.56 8.47 -2.93
CA ALA A 20 -2.57 7.36 -1.97
C ALA A 20 -1.17 7.16 -1.40
N ILE A 21 -1.08 6.45 -0.27
CA ILE A 21 0.19 6.11 0.37
C ILE A 21 0.29 4.59 0.46
N GLU A 22 1.44 4.03 0.13
CA GLU A 22 1.64 2.61 0.33
C GLU A 22 1.88 2.37 1.82
N VAL A 23 0.94 1.74 2.48
CA VAL A 23 0.97 1.55 3.93
C VAL A 23 1.34 0.14 4.37
N LEU A 24 1.32 -0.81 3.45
CA LEU A 24 1.69 -2.18 3.76
C LEU A 24 2.68 -2.63 2.69
N ASN A 25 3.94 -2.68 3.06
CA ASN A 25 5.02 -3.06 2.14
C ASN A 25 5.64 -4.35 2.65
N GLY A 26 5.74 -5.36 1.77
CA GLY A 26 6.23 -6.67 2.15
C GLY A 26 7.68 -6.71 2.62
N GLY A 27 8.47 -5.72 2.24
CA GLY A 27 9.87 -5.62 2.65
C GLY A 27 10.12 -4.66 3.80
N THR A 28 9.08 -4.15 4.44
CA THR A 28 9.20 -3.16 5.52
C THR A 28 8.78 -3.77 6.85
N SER A 29 9.38 -3.33 7.94
CA SER A 29 9.05 -3.81 9.27
C SER A 29 7.61 -3.50 9.66
N LYS A 30 7.10 -4.20 10.67
CA LYS A 30 5.75 -3.94 11.17
C LYS A 30 5.62 -2.50 11.69
N GLU A 31 6.67 -2.02 12.33
CA GLU A 31 6.68 -0.65 12.86
C GLU A 31 6.63 0.36 11.75
N GLY A 32 7.40 0.14 10.68
CA GLY A 32 7.40 1.04 9.52
C GLY A 32 6.04 1.05 8.83
N ASN A 33 5.41 -0.11 8.69
CA ASN A 33 4.08 -0.19 8.09
C ASN A 33 3.03 0.48 8.97
N ALA A 34 3.10 0.29 10.28
CA ALA A 34 2.17 0.93 11.20
C ALA A 34 2.30 2.46 11.14
N LYS A 35 3.53 2.95 11.04
CA LYS A 35 3.81 4.38 10.94
C LYS A 35 3.25 4.95 9.65
N ALA A 36 3.41 4.24 8.52
CA ALA A 36 2.87 4.67 7.24
C ALA A 36 1.34 4.72 7.27
N LYS A 37 0.71 3.76 7.94
CA LYS A 37 -0.74 3.71 8.07
C LYS A 37 -1.26 4.92 8.83
N GLU A 38 -0.61 5.27 9.94
CA GLU A 38 -0.99 6.45 10.71
C GLU A 38 -0.77 7.72 9.90
N PHE A 39 0.32 7.77 9.15
CA PHE A 39 0.65 8.91 8.30
C PHE A 39 -0.42 9.11 7.23
N ALA A 40 -0.85 8.04 6.56
CA ALA A 40 -1.91 8.13 5.56
C ALA A 40 -3.22 8.62 6.18
N LYS A 41 -3.49 8.14 7.41
CA LYS A 41 -4.69 8.52 8.11
C LYS A 41 -4.67 10.02 8.46
N GLU A 42 -3.53 10.53 8.92
CA GLU A 42 -3.39 11.96 9.22
C GLU A 42 -3.60 12.81 7.97
N LEU A 43 -3.16 12.33 6.81
CA LEU A 43 -3.30 13.07 5.57
C LEU A 43 -4.66 12.85 4.90
N GLY A 44 -5.47 11.94 5.41
CA GLY A 44 -6.77 11.62 4.82
C GLY A 44 -6.65 10.91 3.48
N LEU A 45 -5.58 10.14 3.29
CA LEU A 45 -5.32 9.45 2.03
C LEU A 45 -5.57 7.95 2.14
N PRO A 46 -6.00 7.31 1.05
CA PRO A 46 -6.15 5.86 1.06
C PRO A 46 -4.81 5.15 1.15
N GLY A 47 -4.81 3.95 1.69
CA GLY A 47 -3.62 3.12 1.82
C GLY A 47 -3.60 2.01 0.78
N THR A 48 -2.45 1.74 0.21
CA THR A 48 -2.28 0.64 -0.73
C THR A 48 -1.18 -0.30 -0.21
N ALA A 49 -1.02 -1.44 -0.85
CA ALA A 49 -0.02 -2.42 -0.50
C ALA A 49 0.87 -2.75 -1.70
N GLY A 50 2.10 -3.10 -1.43
CA GLY A 50 3.03 -3.57 -2.45
C GLY A 50 3.99 -4.57 -1.84
N SER A 51 4.29 -5.66 -2.55
CA SER A 51 5.15 -6.70 -2.00
C SER A 51 6.61 -6.28 -1.87
N ASP A 52 7.05 -5.35 -2.70
CA ASP A 52 8.46 -4.94 -2.77
C ASP A 52 9.32 -6.20 -3.06
N ALA A 53 8.80 -7.09 -3.88
CA ALA A 53 9.41 -8.37 -4.13
C ALA A 53 10.70 -8.27 -4.94
N HIS A 54 11.74 -8.94 -4.47
CA HIS A 54 13.01 -9.02 -5.16
C HIS A 54 13.25 -10.45 -5.62
N GLN A 55 12.36 -11.36 -5.26
CA GLN A 55 12.41 -12.75 -5.70
C GLN A 55 10.98 -13.32 -5.72
N VAL A 56 10.80 -14.40 -6.46
CA VAL A 56 9.49 -14.97 -6.69
C VAL A 56 8.72 -15.29 -5.41
N SER A 57 9.41 -15.78 -4.41
CA SER A 57 8.75 -16.15 -3.14
C SER A 57 8.10 -14.98 -2.41
N GLU A 58 8.44 -13.75 -2.78
CA GLU A 58 7.90 -12.56 -2.13
C GLU A 58 6.72 -11.94 -2.85
N LEU A 59 6.37 -12.43 -4.04
CA LEU A 59 5.36 -11.79 -4.88
C LEU A 59 3.97 -11.65 -4.25
N PHE A 60 3.58 -12.58 -3.41
CA PHE A 60 2.25 -12.54 -2.82
C PHE A 60 2.25 -12.24 -1.33
N ALA A 61 3.30 -11.58 -0.86
CA ALA A 61 3.40 -11.24 0.56
C ALA A 61 2.26 -10.33 1.04
N VAL A 62 1.81 -9.43 0.18
CA VAL A 62 0.70 -8.53 0.50
C VAL A 62 -0.10 -8.27 -0.76
N CYS A 63 -1.30 -7.76 -0.63
CA CYS A 63 -2.15 -7.47 -1.78
C CYS A 63 -3.12 -6.32 -1.48
N ASN A 64 -3.77 -5.84 -2.54
CA ASN A 64 -4.82 -4.84 -2.42
C ASN A 64 -6.15 -5.47 -2.78
N GLN A 65 -7.18 -5.10 -2.07
CA GLN A 65 -8.55 -5.49 -2.40
C GLN A 65 -9.28 -4.22 -2.85
N LEU A 66 -9.84 -4.25 -4.05
CA LEU A 66 -10.51 -3.09 -4.59
C LEU A 66 -11.94 -3.38 -4.99
N VAL A 67 -12.77 -2.36 -4.93
CA VAL A 67 -14.13 -2.43 -5.46
C VAL A 67 -14.08 -1.68 -6.79
N ALA A 68 -13.81 -2.40 -7.86
CA ALA A 68 -13.59 -1.81 -9.18
C ALA A 68 -13.84 -2.82 -10.28
N SER A 69 -14.08 -2.34 -11.50
CA SER A 69 -14.15 -3.22 -12.67
C SER A 69 -12.74 -3.41 -13.21
N MET A 70 -12.60 -4.29 -14.18
CA MET A 70 -11.28 -4.65 -14.72
C MET A 70 -10.82 -3.67 -15.78
N SER A 71 -10.66 -2.42 -15.43
CA SER A 71 -10.09 -1.42 -16.33
C SER A 71 -9.16 -0.51 -15.52
N VAL A 72 -8.18 0.06 -16.20
CA VAL A 72 -7.21 0.95 -15.54
C VAL A 72 -7.92 2.14 -14.91
N ASP A 73 -8.83 2.77 -15.64
CA ASP A 73 -9.53 3.93 -15.12
C ASP A 73 -10.38 3.60 -13.90
N SER A 74 -11.04 2.46 -13.90
CA SER A 74 -11.86 2.02 -12.77
C SER A 74 -11.01 1.73 -11.55
N VAL A 75 -9.85 1.09 -11.73
CA VAL A 75 -8.92 0.79 -10.64
C VAL A 75 -8.37 2.08 -10.03
N LEU A 76 -7.92 3.01 -10.87
CA LEU A 76 -7.40 4.29 -10.38
C LEU A 76 -8.48 5.09 -9.65
N SER A 77 -9.68 5.09 -10.19
CA SER A 77 -10.80 5.78 -9.55
C SER A 77 -11.10 5.17 -8.18
N ALA A 78 -11.09 3.84 -8.08
CA ALA A 78 -11.36 3.15 -6.82
C ALA A 78 -10.29 3.51 -5.77
N ILE A 79 -9.03 3.59 -6.16
CA ILE A 79 -7.95 3.96 -5.25
C ILE A 79 -8.16 5.40 -4.76
N LYS A 80 -8.41 6.34 -5.68
CA LYS A 80 -8.61 7.73 -5.30
C LYS A 80 -9.80 7.93 -4.38
N LYS A 81 -10.83 7.12 -4.55
CA LYS A 81 -12.04 7.22 -3.72
C LYS A 81 -11.92 6.44 -2.41
N GLY A 82 -10.78 5.83 -2.16
CA GLY A 82 -10.59 5.06 -0.95
C GLY A 82 -11.25 3.68 -0.95
N LYS A 83 -11.66 3.18 -2.12
CA LYS A 83 -12.27 1.86 -2.22
C LYS A 83 -11.20 0.80 -2.43
N VAL A 84 -10.18 0.84 -1.62
CA VAL A 84 -9.06 -0.08 -1.68
C VAL A 84 -8.65 -0.43 -0.25
N THR A 85 -8.32 -1.67 -0.01
CA THR A 85 -7.84 -2.14 1.29
C THR A 85 -6.52 -2.86 1.09
N ALA A 86 -5.50 -2.44 1.82
CA ALA A 86 -4.21 -3.10 1.83
C ALA A 86 -4.32 -4.26 2.82
N LYS A 87 -3.97 -5.47 2.40
CA LYS A 87 -4.11 -6.62 3.29
C LYS A 87 -3.11 -7.72 3.01
N LEU A 88 -2.92 -8.56 4.02
CA LEU A 88 -2.13 -9.76 3.85
C LEU A 88 -3.01 -10.78 3.14
N PRO A 89 -2.41 -11.70 2.38
CA PRO A 89 -3.16 -12.74 1.69
C PRO A 89 -3.90 -13.60 2.70
N GLU A 90 -5.16 -13.89 2.39
CA GLU A 90 -5.93 -14.62 3.30
C GLU A 90 -5.53 -16.03 3.43
N THR A 91 -5.16 -16.72 2.54
CA THR A 91 -4.88 -18.01 2.76
C THR A 91 -3.81 -18.39 2.03
N VAL A 92 -3.16 -18.81 2.48
CA VAL A 92 -2.33 -19.41 2.19
C VAL A 92 -2.51 -20.38 1.24
N SER A 93 -3.48 -20.55 0.91
CA SER A 93 -3.90 -21.36 0.00
C SER A 93 -3.19 -21.24 -1.25
N LEU A 94 -2.49 -20.32 -1.39
CA LEU A 94 -1.74 -20.14 -2.56
C LEU A 94 -0.66 -21.18 -2.70
N ARG A 95 -0.53 -22.03 -1.78
CA ARG A 95 0.45 -23.03 -1.90
C ARG A 95 0.01 -24.11 -2.77
#